data_14fe5e28804ea644f8c646e538477db1
#
_entry.id   14fe5e28804ea644f8c646e538477db1
#
_cell.length_a   1.000
_cell.length_b   1.000
_cell.length_c   1.000
_cell.angle_alpha   90.00
_cell.angle_beta   90.00
_cell.angle_gamma   90.00
#
_symmetry.space_group_name_H-M   'P 1'
#
loop_
_entity.id
_entity.type
_entity.pdbx_description
1 polymer ?
#
loop_
_entity_poly.entity_id
_entity_poly.type
_entity_poly.pdbx_seq_one_letter_code
_entity_poly.pdbx_strand_id
1 'polypeptide(L)'
;VENAKKIAATRDMTTQKLREMGFTVLDSKANFIFAKSNAVSGRVLYEELKKKGVLVRFWGKEKIEDFLRITIGTPEQMEVLFAKTAEILQEQKGD
;
A
#
# COMPACT_ATOMS: atom_id res chain seq x y z
N VAL A 1 18.79 -15.08 0.54
CA VAL A 1 19.90 -14.70 -0.26
C VAL A 1 19.44 -13.99 -1.53
N GLU A 2 18.79 -14.70 -2.42
CA GLU A 2 18.19 -14.05 -3.57
C GLU A 2 16.99 -13.20 -3.18
N ASN A 3 16.39 -13.50 -2.06
CA ASN A 3 15.18 -12.84 -1.61
C ASN A 3 15.37 -11.36 -1.35
N ALA A 4 16.56 -10.96 -0.87
CA ALA A 4 16.79 -9.55 -0.57
C ALA A 4 16.71 -8.68 -1.83
N LYS A 5 17.28 -9.16 -2.93
CA LYS A 5 17.21 -8.42 -4.19
C LYS A 5 15.81 -8.41 -4.76
N LYS A 6 15.11 -9.54 -4.67
CA LYS A 6 13.74 -9.63 -5.16
C LYS A 6 12.82 -8.74 -4.35
N ILE A 7 12.99 -8.71 -3.05
CA ILE A 7 12.20 -7.85 -2.19
C ILE A 7 12.45 -6.38 -2.52
N ALA A 8 13.71 -6.01 -2.72
CA ALA A 8 14.04 -4.64 -3.06
C ALA A 8 13.43 -4.23 -4.40
N ALA A 9 13.52 -5.10 -5.40
CA ALA A 9 12.95 -4.82 -6.71
C ALA A 9 11.42 -4.71 -6.63
N THR A 10 10.79 -5.62 -5.90
CA THR A 10 9.34 -5.60 -5.72
C THR A 10 8.92 -4.36 -4.94
N ARG A 11 9.70 -3.98 -3.92
CA ARG A 11 9.43 -2.77 -3.16
C ARG A 11 9.48 -1.53 -4.05
N ASP A 12 10.50 -1.44 -4.90
CA ASP A 12 10.63 -0.30 -5.80
C ASP A 12 9.47 -0.25 -6.79
N MET A 13 9.09 -1.38 -7.34
CA MET A 13 7.94 -1.47 -8.25
C MET A 13 6.65 -1.07 -7.52
N THR A 14 6.47 -1.56 -6.30
CA THR A 14 5.29 -1.25 -5.51
C THR A 14 5.21 0.24 -5.20
N THR A 15 6.34 0.83 -4.81
CA THR A 15 6.42 2.26 -4.52
C THR A 15 6.02 3.07 -5.74
N GLN A 16 6.60 2.73 -6.88
CA GLN A 16 6.31 3.44 -8.13
C GLN A 16 4.83 3.33 -8.49
N LYS A 17 4.30 2.11 -8.41
CA LYS A 17 2.90 1.87 -8.76
C LYS A 17 1.95 2.64 -7.86
N LEU A 18 2.21 2.63 -6.56
CA LEU A 18 1.36 3.37 -5.63
C LEU A 18 1.44 4.87 -5.87
N ARG A 19 2.63 5.39 -6.18
CA ARG A 19 2.76 6.80 -6.51
C ARG A 19 1.96 7.16 -7.75
N GLU A 20 1.94 6.29 -8.74
CA GLU A 20 1.13 6.49 -9.93
C GLU A 20 -0.36 6.48 -9.61
N MET A 21 -0.75 5.76 -8.57
CA MET A 21 -2.14 5.70 -8.13
C MET A 21 -2.53 6.87 -7.23
N GLY A 22 -1.63 7.81 -7.00
CA GLY A 22 -1.94 8.99 -6.19
C GLY A 22 -1.60 8.83 -4.72
N PHE A 23 -0.66 7.96 -4.40
CA PHE A 23 -0.22 7.77 -3.03
C PHE A 23 1.07 8.54 -2.76
N THR A 24 1.21 8.96 -1.52
CA THR A 24 2.50 9.42 -0.99
C THR A 24 3.14 8.21 -0.33
N VAL A 25 4.34 7.86 -0.76
CA VAL A 25 5.04 6.69 -0.25
C VAL A 25 6.36 7.13 0.34
N LEU A 26 6.60 6.71 1.59
CA LEU A 26 7.85 7.00 2.27
C LEU A 26 8.84 5.87 1.98
N ASP A 27 10.07 6.25 1.68
CA ASP A 27 11.11 5.26 1.42
C ASP A 27 11.40 4.46 2.67
N SER A 28 11.65 3.18 2.46
CA SER A 28 12.08 2.30 3.53
C SER A 28 13.08 1.30 2.97
N LYS A 29 14.04 0.93 3.78
CA LYS A 29 15.04 -0.06 3.40
C LYS A 29 14.65 -1.45 3.87
N ALA A 30 13.55 -1.56 4.59
CA ALA A 30 13.07 -2.85 5.09
C ALA A 30 12.11 -3.46 4.07
N ASN A 31 11.51 -4.55 4.46
CA ASN A 31 10.55 -5.25 3.60
C ASN A 31 9.13 -4.71 3.77
N PHE A 32 9.02 -3.43 4.06
CA PHE A 32 7.73 -2.77 4.13
C PHE A 32 7.87 -1.33 3.68
N ILE A 33 6.74 -0.71 3.36
CA ILE A 33 6.69 0.71 3.00
C ILE A 33 5.54 1.35 3.76
N PHE A 34 5.61 2.66 3.89
CA PHE A 34 4.50 3.46 4.42
C PHE A 34 3.86 4.20 3.26
N ALA A 35 2.57 4.02 3.08
CA ALA A 35 1.86 4.61 1.97
C ALA A 35 0.58 5.27 2.45
N LYS A 36 0.30 6.42 1.89
CA LYS A 36 -0.88 7.22 2.21
C LYS A 36 -1.55 7.64 0.93
N SER A 37 -2.85 7.38 0.82
CA SER A 37 -3.62 7.87 -0.32
C SER A 37 -3.90 9.35 -0.17
N ASN A 38 -3.84 10.07 -1.27
CA ASN A 38 -4.21 11.49 -1.29
C ASN A 38 -5.71 11.67 -1.51
N ALA A 39 -6.44 10.59 -1.75
CA ALA A 39 -7.87 10.66 -2.02
C ALA A 39 -8.72 9.99 -0.94
N VAL A 40 -8.21 8.98 -0.27
CA VAL A 40 -8.96 8.17 0.70
C VAL A 40 -8.18 8.14 2.01
N SER A 41 -8.87 8.32 3.12
CA SER A 41 -8.21 8.29 4.42
C SER A 41 -7.61 6.90 4.69
N GLY A 42 -6.55 6.88 5.50
CA GLY A 42 -5.89 5.63 5.83
C GLY A 42 -6.81 4.65 6.53
N ARG A 43 -7.68 5.16 7.40
CA ARG A 43 -8.62 4.30 8.12
C ARG A 43 -9.58 3.60 7.15
N VAL A 44 -10.15 4.34 6.22
CA VAL A 44 -11.07 3.78 5.24
C VAL A 44 -10.36 2.75 4.37
N LEU A 45 -9.17 3.11 3.90
CA LEU A 45 -8.39 2.23 3.06
C LEU A 45 -8.03 0.94 3.81
N TYR A 46 -7.62 1.06 5.07
CA TYR A 46 -7.30 -0.09 5.90
C TYR A 46 -8.50 -1.04 6.04
N GLU A 47 -9.65 -0.49 6.39
CA GLU A 47 -10.84 -1.29 6.61
C GLU A 47 -11.33 -1.95 5.32
N GLU A 48 -11.30 -1.22 4.23
CA GLU A 48 -11.74 -1.78 2.95
C GLU A 48 -10.79 -2.86 2.44
N LEU A 49 -9.49 -2.66 2.59
CA LEU A 49 -8.53 -3.69 2.21
C LEU A 49 -8.71 -4.94 3.06
N LYS A 50 -8.97 -4.77 4.35
CA LYS A 50 -9.21 -5.90 5.23
C LYS A 50 -10.44 -6.68 4.80
N LYS A 51 -11.51 -6.00 4.43
CA LYS A 51 -12.71 -6.65 3.93
C LYS A 51 -12.46 -7.44 2.65
N LYS A 52 -11.54 -6.97 1.83
CA LYS A 52 -11.19 -7.61 0.56
C LYS A 52 -10.11 -8.67 0.73
N GLY A 53 -9.71 -8.97 1.95
CA GLY A 53 -8.76 -10.02 2.24
C GLY A 53 -7.31 -9.59 2.15
N VAL A 54 -7.03 -8.30 2.08
CA VAL A 54 -5.67 -7.79 2.03
C VAL A 54 -5.34 -7.20 3.39
N LEU A 55 -4.34 -7.76 4.05
CA LEU A 55 -3.96 -7.32 5.39
C LEU A 55 -2.79 -6.34 5.30
N VAL A 56 -3.02 -5.14 5.79
CA VAL A 56 -1.99 -4.13 5.96
C VAL A 56 -2.10 -3.62 7.39
N ARG A 57 -1.13 -2.88 7.86
CA ARG A 57 -1.21 -2.29 9.19
C ARG A 57 -1.56 -0.82 9.08
N PHE A 58 -2.47 -0.40 9.93
CA PHE A 58 -2.81 1.02 10.04
C PHE A 58 -1.87 1.63 11.08
N TRP A 59 -1.19 2.69 10.69
CA TRP A 59 -0.24 3.34 11.58
C TRP A 59 -0.82 4.69 11.99
N GLY A 60 -1.47 4.74 13.15
CA GLY A 60 -2.23 5.89 13.60
C GLY A 60 -1.49 6.86 14.49
N LYS A 61 -0.19 7.03 14.31
CA LYS A 61 0.56 7.98 15.12
C LYS A 61 0.46 9.39 14.55
N GLU A 62 0.61 10.40 15.41
CA GLU A 62 0.35 11.77 15.07
C GLU A 62 0.94 12.25 13.76
N LYS A 63 2.19 11.91 13.49
CA LYS A 63 2.87 12.44 12.31
C LYS A 63 2.67 11.62 11.05
N ILE A 64 2.18 10.39 11.20
CA ILE A 64 1.99 9.50 10.07
C ILE A 64 0.61 8.86 10.12
N GLU A 65 -0.35 9.64 10.58
CA GLU A 65 -1.70 9.19 10.85
C GLU A 65 -2.35 8.52 9.66
N ASP A 66 -2.36 8.86 8.53
CA ASP A 66 -3.05 8.20 7.44
C ASP A 66 -2.19 7.20 6.68
N PHE A 67 -1.00 6.92 7.17
CA PHE A 67 -0.12 5.97 6.49
C PHE A 67 -0.46 4.55 6.87
N LEU A 68 -0.40 3.67 5.89
CA LEU A 68 -0.53 2.24 6.08
C LEU A 68 0.85 1.60 5.92
N ARG A 69 1.16 0.66 6.78
CA ARG A 69 2.38 -0.12 6.65
C ARG A 69 2.06 -1.35 5.79
N ILE A 70 2.66 -1.40 4.63
CA ILE A 70 2.44 -2.46 3.67
C ILE A 70 3.68 -3.33 3.62
N THR A 71 3.55 -4.60 3.99
CA THR A 71 4.65 -5.54 3.90
C THR A 71 4.80 -5.97 2.45
N ILE A 72 6.04 -5.92 1.96
CA ILE A 72 6.33 -6.32 0.58
C ILE A 72 6.35 -7.84 0.51
N GLY A 73 5.52 -8.39 -0.35
CA GLY A 73 5.45 -9.81 -0.59
C GLY A 73 5.95 -10.16 -1.98
N THR A 74 5.37 -11.19 -2.55
CA THR A 74 5.70 -11.57 -3.93
C THR A 74 5.08 -10.58 -4.90
N PRO A 75 5.60 -10.51 -6.14
CA PRO A 75 4.97 -9.66 -7.14
C PRO A 75 3.49 -9.97 -7.33
N GLU A 76 3.10 -11.23 -7.27
CA GLU A 76 1.71 -11.62 -7.39
C GLU A 76 0.86 -11.06 -6.26
N GLN A 77 1.39 -11.07 -5.04
CA GLN A 77 0.69 -10.51 -3.89
C GLN A 77 0.53 -9.01 -4.04
N MET A 78 1.55 -8.34 -4.56
CA MET A 78 1.48 -6.90 -4.78
C MET A 78 0.48 -6.56 -5.89
N GLU A 79 0.37 -7.40 -6.92
CA GLU A 79 -0.66 -7.22 -7.94
C GLU A 79 -2.07 -7.27 -7.35
N VAL A 80 -2.30 -8.20 -6.43
CA VAL A 80 -3.58 -8.27 -5.72
C VAL A 80 -3.81 -6.99 -4.92
N LEU A 81 -2.79 -6.52 -4.23
CA LEU A 81 -2.88 -5.27 -3.49
C LEU A 81 -3.29 -4.11 -4.41
N PHE A 82 -2.63 -4.00 -5.57
CA PHE A 82 -2.93 -2.93 -6.52
C PHE A 82 -4.37 -3.03 -7.02
N ALA A 83 -4.82 -4.23 -7.37
CA ALA A 83 -6.16 -4.44 -7.87
C ALA A 83 -7.21 -4.05 -6.84
N LYS A 84 -7.04 -4.51 -5.61
CA LYS A 84 -7.99 -4.19 -4.54
C LYS A 84 -7.96 -2.72 -4.18
N THR A 85 -6.78 -2.13 -4.15
CA THR A 85 -6.63 -0.69 -3.89
C THR A 85 -7.32 0.13 -4.97
N ALA A 86 -7.14 -0.26 -6.23
CA ALA A 86 -7.79 0.43 -7.34
C ALA A 86 -9.31 0.36 -7.23
N GLU A 87 -9.85 -0.80 -6.82
CA GLU A 87 -11.29 -0.94 -6.60
C GLU A 87 -11.77 0.02 -5.53
N ILE A 88 -11.04 0.12 -4.43
CA ILE A 88 -11.43 1.00 -3.33
C ILE A 88 -11.41 2.45 -3.79
N LEU A 89 -10.37 2.87 -4.49
CA LEU A 89 -10.28 4.23 -4.99
C LEU A 89 -11.44 4.54 -5.92
N GLN A 90 -11.80 3.59 -6.76
CA GLN A 90 -12.93 3.75 -7.67
C GLN A 90 -14.25 3.86 -6.91
N GLU A 91 -14.45 3.02 -5.90
CA GLU A 91 -15.66 3.04 -5.08
C GLU A 91 -15.82 4.36 -4.35
N GLN A 92 -14.73 4.88 -3.79
CA GLN A 92 -14.78 6.14 -3.05
C GLN A 92 -14.96 7.34 -3.97
N LYS A 93 -14.59 7.19 -5.22
CA LYS A 93 -14.64 8.27 -6.20
C LYS A 93 -15.91 8.24 -7.02
N GLY A 94 -16.56 7.08 -7.07
CA GLY A 94 -17.58 6.78 -8.05
C GLY A 94 -18.95 7.35 -7.77
N ASP A 95 -19.05 8.20 -6.83
CA ASP A 95 -20.32 8.88 -6.60
C ASP A 95 -20.29 10.30 -7.07
#